data_ef48fdb4c07698969b195d6c1ff22443
#
_entry.id   ef48fdb4c07698969b195d6c1ff22443
#
_cell.length_a   1.000
_cell.length_b   1.000
_cell.length_c   1.000
_cell.angle_alpha   90.00
_cell.angle_beta   90.00
_cell.angle_gamma   90.00
#
_symmetry.space_group_name_H-M   'P 1'
#
loop_
_entity.id
_entity.type
_entity.pdbx_description
1 polymer ?
#
loop_
_entity_poly.entity_id
_entity_poly.type
_entity_poly.pdbx_seq_one_letter_code
_entity_poly.pdbx_strand_id
1 'polypeptide(L)'
;MEKLNGTDIQEVVRRKTIAQHYVHSKLDRKALIMQLAEEASELSQACLKYIRALEGTNPCAEQDPQVYMDSIVEEYSDVANAAEVAWIHLDYEIIASKAERWADRLKALEERKGADHE
;
A
#
# COMPACT_ATOMS: atom_id res chain seq x y z
N MET A 1 -6.20 -12.62 -12.54
CA MET A 1 -4.73 -12.70 -12.45
C MET A 1 -4.30 -14.16 -12.33
N GLU A 2 -3.46 -14.62 -13.22
CA GLU A 2 -2.95 -15.98 -13.14
C GLU A 2 -2.04 -16.13 -11.94
N LYS A 3 -2.18 -17.26 -11.24
CA LYS A 3 -1.26 -17.60 -10.14
C LYS A 3 0.06 -18.05 -10.72
N LEU A 4 1.14 -17.48 -10.24
CA LEU A 4 2.48 -17.91 -10.60
C LEU A 4 2.74 -19.27 -9.97
N ASN A 5 3.40 -20.18 -10.72
CA ASN A 5 3.90 -21.42 -10.15
C ASN A 5 5.17 -21.16 -9.32
N GLY A 6 5.67 -22.16 -8.58
CA GLY A 6 6.83 -21.98 -7.69
C GLY A 6 8.08 -21.49 -8.42
N THR A 7 8.32 -21.97 -9.66
CA THR A 7 9.46 -21.56 -10.47
C THR A 7 9.34 -20.09 -10.88
N ASP A 8 8.15 -19.68 -11.31
CA ASP A 8 7.90 -18.30 -11.73
C ASP A 8 8.06 -17.33 -10.54
N ILE A 9 7.60 -17.73 -9.36
CA ILE A 9 7.75 -16.92 -8.13
C ILE A 9 9.23 -16.76 -7.79
N GLN A 10 10.02 -17.82 -7.86
CA GLN A 10 11.47 -17.76 -7.61
C GLN A 10 12.16 -16.83 -8.60
N GLU A 11 11.80 -16.91 -9.87
CA GLU A 11 12.37 -16.04 -10.90
C GLU A 11 12.01 -14.58 -10.67
N VAL A 12 10.76 -14.30 -10.31
CA VAL A 12 10.32 -12.94 -10.00
C VAL A 12 11.09 -12.39 -8.80
N VAL A 13 11.23 -13.16 -7.72
CA VAL A 13 11.98 -12.75 -6.53
C VAL A 13 13.45 -12.50 -6.88
N ARG A 14 14.05 -13.36 -7.70
CA ARG A 14 15.44 -13.20 -8.13
C ARG A 14 15.65 -11.89 -8.89
N ARG A 15 14.80 -11.60 -9.88
CA ARG A 15 14.87 -10.34 -10.65
C ARG A 15 14.71 -9.13 -9.74
N LYS A 16 13.73 -9.18 -8.84
CA LYS A 16 13.48 -8.11 -7.87
C LYS A 16 14.72 -7.85 -7.02
N THR A 17 15.28 -8.89 -6.44
CA THR A 17 16.42 -8.78 -5.52
C THR A 17 17.64 -8.20 -6.22
N ILE A 18 17.97 -8.69 -7.42
CA ILE A 18 19.11 -8.21 -8.20
C ILE A 18 18.95 -6.71 -8.51
N ALA A 19 17.78 -6.33 -8.99
CA ALA A 19 17.51 -4.93 -9.34
C ALA A 19 17.56 -4.01 -8.12
N GLN A 20 16.95 -4.42 -7.01
CA GLN A 20 16.94 -3.62 -5.77
C GLN A 20 18.35 -3.43 -5.21
N HIS A 21 19.18 -4.46 -5.22
CA HIS A 21 20.57 -4.36 -4.76
C HIS A 21 21.36 -3.37 -5.62
N TYR A 22 21.14 -3.39 -6.93
CA TYR A 22 21.79 -2.45 -7.83
C TYR A 22 21.43 -1.00 -7.48
N VAL A 23 20.12 -0.72 -7.33
CA VAL A 23 19.65 0.62 -6.99
C VAL A 23 20.20 1.07 -5.64
N HIS A 24 20.15 0.19 -4.64
CA HIS A 24 20.69 0.49 -3.31
C HIS A 24 22.18 0.84 -3.37
N SER A 25 22.95 0.19 -4.23
CA SER A 25 24.38 0.45 -4.37
C SER A 25 24.70 1.79 -5.04
N LYS A 26 23.74 2.38 -5.74
CA LYS A 26 23.94 3.60 -6.53
C LYS A 26 23.41 4.88 -5.90
N LEU A 27 22.41 4.76 -5.02
CA LEU A 27 21.77 5.92 -4.43
C LEU A 27 22.10 6.04 -2.94
N ASP A 28 22.23 7.29 -2.48
CA ASP A 28 22.48 7.53 -1.06
C ASP A 28 21.20 7.42 -0.24
N ARG A 29 21.35 7.42 1.08
CA ARG A 29 20.24 7.27 2.02
C ARG A 29 19.16 8.33 1.83
N LYS A 30 19.59 9.57 1.62
CA LYS A 30 18.65 10.69 1.42
C LYS A 30 17.78 10.48 0.18
N ALA A 31 18.39 10.06 -0.94
CA ALA A 31 17.66 9.82 -2.18
C ALA A 31 16.66 8.67 -2.02
N LEU A 32 17.05 7.60 -1.33
CA LEU A 32 16.16 6.46 -1.09
C LEU A 32 14.95 6.83 -0.22
N ILE A 33 15.16 7.60 0.83
CA ILE A 33 14.06 8.04 1.70
C ILE A 33 13.16 9.03 0.97
N MET A 34 13.73 9.93 0.16
CA MET A 34 12.96 10.86 -0.65
C MET A 34 12.06 10.13 -1.64
N GLN A 35 12.57 9.08 -2.27
CA GLN A 35 11.79 8.25 -3.18
C GLN A 35 10.61 7.58 -2.46
N LEU A 36 10.84 7.05 -1.25
CA LEU A 36 9.77 6.47 -0.46
C LEU A 36 8.68 7.50 -0.15
N ALA A 37 9.05 8.72 0.20
CA ALA A 37 8.10 9.79 0.48
C ALA A 37 7.25 10.13 -0.76
N GLU A 38 7.87 10.20 -1.93
CA GLU A 38 7.18 10.45 -3.19
C GLU A 38 6.17 9.35 -3.52
N GLU A 39 6.58 8.10 -3.39
CA GLU A 39 5.69 6.96 -3.66
C GLU A 39 4.52 6.90 -2.67
N ALA A 40 4.75 7.21 -1.41
CA ALA A 40 3.68 7.28 -0.41
C ALA A 40 2.65 8.34 -0.75
N SER A 41 3.09 9.49 -1.29
CA SER A 41 2.21 10.55 -1.75
C SER A 41 1.34 10.10 -2.93
N GLU A 42 1.92 9.39 -3.89
CA GLU A 42 1.20 8.86 -5.04
C GLU A 42 0.16 7.81 -4.64
N LEU A 43 0.48 6.97 -3.65
CA LEU A 43 -0.48 6.02 -3.10
C LEU A 43 -1.68 6.74 -2.48
N SER A 44 -1.43 7.81 -1.72
CA SER A 44 -2.50 8.63 -1.14
C SER A 44 -3.44 9.17 -2.22
N GLN A 45 -2.88 9.71 -3.30
CA GLN A 45 -3.65 10.24 -4.42
C GLN A 45 -4.48 9.16 -5.12
N ALA A 46 -3.90 7.97 -5.32
CA ALA A 46 -4.62 6.85 -5.94
C ALA A 46 -5.83 6.43 -5.09
N CYS A 47 -5.67 6.39 -3.78
CA CYS A 47 -6.77 6.08 -2.85
C CYS A 47 -7.90 7.11 -2.96
N LEU A 48 -7.57 8.40 -3.00
CA LEU A 48 -8.56 9.46 -3.11
C LEU A 48 -9.31 9.41 -4.44
N LYS A 49 -8.63 9.08 -5.52
CA LYS A 49 -9.26 8.92 -6.83
C LYS A 49 -10.26 7.77 -6.83
N TYR A 50 -9.91 6.66 -6.18
CA TYR A 50 -10.80 5.51 -6.04
C TYR A 50 -12.08 5.91 -5.28
N ILE A 51 -11.95 6.62 -4.17
CA ILE A 51 -13.09 7.08 -3.38
C ILE A 51 -14.00 7.98 -4.22
N ARG A 52 -13.43 8.92 -4.97
CA ARG A 52 -14.21 9.81 -5.86
C ARG A 52 -14.95 9.03 -6.93
N ALA A 53 -14.33 7.97 -7.48
CA ALA A 53 -14.98 7.13 -8.47
C ALA A 53 -16.16 6.36 -7.86
N LEU A 54 -16.02 5.87 -6.62
CA LEU A 54 -17.11 5.21 -5.90
C LEU A 54 -18.29 6.15 -5.63
N GLU A 55 -17.97 7.39 -5.25
CA GLU A 55 -18.99 8.39 -4.91
C GLU A 55 -19.62 9.05 -6.14
N GLY A 56 -18.96 8.97 -7.30
CA GLY A 56 -19.40 9.64 -8.50
C GLY A 56 -19.33 11.16 -8.43
N THR A 57 -18.52 11.69 -7.50
CA THR A 57 -18.44 13.13 -7.24
C THR A 57 -17.44 13.87 -8.13
N ASN A 58 -16.64 13.13 -8.87
CA ASN A 58 -15.61 13.70 -9.75
C ASN A 58 -15.83 13.22 -11.18
N PRO A 59 -15.85 14.14 -12.17
CA PRO A 59 -15.92 13.72 -13.57
C PRO A 59 -14.62 13.01 -13.95
N CYS A 60 -14.66 11.69 -13.92
CA CYS A 60 -13.54 10.83 -14.29
C CYS A 60 -13.73 10.34 -15.72
N ALA A 61 -12.64 10.23 -16.47
CA ALA A 61 -12.67 9.63 -17.80
C ALA A 61 -13.05 8.15 -17.72
N GLU A 62 -12.68 7.50 -16.62
CA GLU A 62 -12.97 6.10 -16.38
C GLU A 62 -14.10 5.95 -15.36
N GLN A 63 -15.12 5.16 -15.72
CA GLN A 63 -16.30 4.94 -14.89
C GLN A 63 -16.19 3.68 -14.02
N ASP A 64 -15.30 2.74 -14.36
CA ASP A 64 -15.15 1.49 -13.63
C ASP A 64 -14.21 1.67 -12.43
N PRO A 65 -14.72 1.55 -11.18
CA PRO A 65 -13.88 1.66 -9.99
C PRO A 65 -12.70 0.68 -9.96
N GLN A 66 -12.81 -0.47 -10.64
CA GLN A 66 -11.74 -1.47 -10.64
C GLN A 66 -10.45 -0.92 -11.24
N VAL A 67 -10.53 -0.03 -12.23
CA VAL A 67 -9.34 0.60 -12.81
C VAL A 67 -8.58 1.40 -11.76
N TYR A 68 -9.30 2.09 -10.88
CA TYR A 68 -8.69 2.86 -9.78
C TYR A 68 -8.16 1.96 -8.67
N MET A 69 -8.80 0.80 -8.42
CA MET A 69 -8.27 -0.19 -7.48
C MET A 69 -6.96 -0.77 -8.00
N ASP A 70 -6.86 -1.06 -9.29
CA ASP A 70 -5.63 -1.56 -9.91
C ASP A 70 -4.50 -0.53 -9.75
N SER A 71 -4.82 0.77 -9.85
CA SER A 71 -3.85 1.84 -9.60
C SER A 71 -3.38 1.86 -8.15
N ILE A 72 -4.26 1.59 -7.18
CA ILE A 72 -3.87 1.49 -5.77
C ILE A 72 -2.87 0.35 -5.57
N VAL A 73 -3.12 -0.81 -6.19
CA VAL A 73 -2.20 -1.96 -6.11
C VAL A 73 -0.84 -1.59 -6.67
N GLU A 74 -0.82 -0.91 -7.83
CA GLU A 74 0.41 -0.46 -8.47
C GLU A 74 1.19 0.51 -7.57
N GLU A 75 0.51 1.54 -7.04
CA GLU A 75 1.16 2.53 -6.18
C GLU A 75 1.59 1.94 -4.84
N TYR A 76 0.83 1.01 -4.28
CA TYR A 76 1.25 0.30 -3.07
C TYR A 76 2.49 -0.54 -3.33
N SER A 77 2.57 -1.17 -4.52
CA SER A 77 3.76 -1.93 -4.93
C SER A 77 4.99 -1.03 -5.06
N ASP A 78 4.81 0.19 -5.55
CA ASP A 78 5.88 1.19 -5.64
C ASP A 78 6.40 1.57 -4.25
N VAL A 79 5.49 1.77 -3.28
CA VAL A 79 5.86 2.04 -1.88
C VAL A 79 6.65 0.87 -1.29
N ALA A 80 6.17 -0.36 -1.50
CA ALA A 80 6.85 -1.55 -0.99
C ALA A 80 8.25 -1.68 -1.59
N ASN A 81 8.38 -1.45 -2.90
CA ASN A 81 9.68 -1.48 -3.58
C ASN A 81 10.63 -0.42 -3.02
N ALA A 82 10.16 0.81 -2.87
CA ALA A 82 11.00 1.90 -2.35
C ALA A 82 11.46 1.61 -0.91
N ALA A 83 10.58 1.06 -0.07
CA ALA A 83 10.93 0.68 1.30
C ALA A 83 11.97 -0.44 1.33
N GLU A 84 11.77 -1.49 0.52
CA GLU A 84 12.71 -2.61 0.44
C GLU A 84 14.10 -2.16 -0.03
N VAL A 85 14.15 -1.31 -1.06
CA VAL A 85 15.43 -0.78 -1.58
C VAL A 85 16.14 0.03 -0.50
N ALA A 86 15.41 0.75 0.33
CA ALA A 86 15.97 1.53 1.43
C ALA A 86 16.30 0.68 2.67
N TRP A 87 16.07 -0.64 2.60
CA TRP A 87 16.28 -1.58 3.71
C TRP A 87 15.43 -1.25 4.92
N ILE A 88 14.22 -0.75 4.67
CA ILE A 88 13.20 -0.52 5.69
C ILE A 88 12.27 -1.72 5.68
N HIS A 89 12.18 -2.40 6.80
CA HIS A 89 11.38 -3.61 6.92
C HIS A 89 10.17 -3.39 7.79
N LEU A 90 9.10 -4.14 7.51
CA LEU A 90 7.91 -4.15 8.35
C LEU A 90 8.23 -4.77 9.71
N ASP A 91 7.64 -4.21 10.74
CA ASP A 91 7.69 -4.76 12.10
C ASP A 91 6.30 -5.32 12.42
N TYR A 92 6.18 -6.64 12.42
CA TYR A 92 4.89 -7.30 12.60
C TYR A 92 4.30 -7.10 14.00
N GLU A 93 5.12 -6.88 15.02
CA GLU A 93 4.64 -6.51 16.35
C GLU A 93 3.94 -5.15 16.33
N ILE A 94 4.52 -4.20 15.64
CA ILE A 94 3.91 -2.87 15.46
C ILE A 94 2.60 -3.01 14.70
N ILE A 95 2.59 -3.79 13.63
CA ILE A 95 1.38 -4.00 12.82
C ILE A 95 0.28 -4.63 13.68
N ALA A 96 0.60 -5.67 14.44
CA ALA A 96 -0.37 -6.34 15.31
C ALA A 96 -0.96 -5.37 16.34
N SER A 97 -0.11 -4.58 17.00
CA SER A 97 -0.56 -3.61 18.01
C SER A 97 -1.48 -2.54 17.39
N LYS A 98 -1.16 -2.09 16.19
CA LYS A 98 -2.00 -1.10 15.50
C LYS A 98 -3.33 -1.69 15.06
N ALA A 99 -3.32 -2.93 14.57
CA ALA A 99 -4.53 -3.63 14.19
C ALA A 99 -5.45 -3.85 15.39
N GLU A 100 -4.91 -4.28 16.52
CA GLU A 100 -5.66 -4.47 17.75
C GLU A 100 -6.28 -3.17 18.24
N ARG A 101 -5.52 -2.08 18.22
CA ARG A 101 -6.00 -0.76 18.60
C ARG A 101 -7.17 -0.30 17.73
N TRP A 102 -7.06 -0.51 16.44
CA TRP A 102 -8.13 -0.18 15.49
C TRP A 102 -9.38 -0.99 15.79
N ALA A 103 -9.23 -2.31 15.98
CA ALA A 103 -10.33 -3.18 16.34
C ALA A 103 -11.02 -2.73 17.64
N ASP A 104 -10.23 -2.37 18.66
CA ASP A 104 -10.76 -1.90 19.94
C ASP A 104 -11.56 -0.61 19.81
N ARG A 105 -11.11 0.31 18.97
CA ARG A 105 -11.84 1.55 18.68
C ARG A 105 -13.17 1.28 18.00
N LEU A 106 -13.21 0.37 17.05
CA LEU A 106 -14.46 0.00 16.38
C LEU A 106 -15.45 -0.66 17.34
N LYS A 107 -14.96 -1.55 18.19
CA LYS A 107 -15.79 -2.20 19.21
C LYS A 107 -16.37 -1.17 20.19
N ALA A 108 -15.56 -0.20 20.60
CA ALA A 108 -16.00 0.86 21.51
C ALA A 108 -17.10 1.73 20.85
N LEU A 109 -16.97 2.02 19.56
CA LEU A 109 -18.00 2.75 18.80
C LEU A 109 -19.31 1.96 18.70
N GLU A 110 -19.23 0.66 18.45
CA GLU A 110 -20.40 -0.22 18.39
C GLU A 110 -21.12 -0.27 19.73
N GLU A 111 -20.39 -0.35 20.85
CA GLU A 111 -20.97 -0.33 22.19
C GLU A 111 -21.68 0.98 22.49
N ARG A 112 -21.11 2.11 22.08
CA ARG A 112 -21.75 3.42 22.24
C ARG A 112 -23.05 3.51 21.44
N LYS A 113 -23.06 3.03 20.20
CA LYS A 113 -24.26 3.04 19.35
C LYS A 113 -25.34 2.15 19.95
N GLY A 114 -24.96 1.00 20.51
CA GLY A 114 -25.90 0.11 21.20
C GLY A 114 -26.51 0.78 22.43
N ALA A 115 -25.70 1.47 23.24
CA ALA A 115 -26.15 2.19 24.43
C ALA A 115 -27.10 3.34 24.06
N ASP A 116 -26.84 4.06 22.97
CA ASP A 116 -27.68 5.18 22.52
C ASP A 116 -29.04 4.74 22.03
N HIS A 117 -29.23 3.46 21.69
CA HIS A 117 -30.48 2.90 21.20
C HIS A 117 -31.30 2.22 22.29
N GLU A 118 -30.84 2.14 23.49
CA GLU A 118 -31.57 1.57 24.62
C GLU A 118 -32.54 2.61 25.28
#